data_73ea0a5b5da4fa57f7421f45b6fa3e66
#
_entry.id   73ea0a5b5da4fa57f7421f45b6fa3e66
#
_cell.length_a   1.000
_cell.length_b   1.000
_cell.length_c   1.000
_cell.angle_alpha   90.00
_cell.angle_beta   90.00
_cell.angle_gamma   90.00
#
_symmetry.space_group_name_H-M   'P 1'
#
loop_
_entity.id
_entity.type
_entity.pdbx_description
1 polymer ?
#
loop_
_entity_poly.entity_id
_entity_poly.type
_entity_poly.pdbx_seq_one_letter_code
_entity_poly.pdbx_strand_id
1 'polypeptide(L)'
;STPLYSSAASDVYKRQTYICRSLGIPSGCDEMLMRGDNNVPHYWNFVPDDHCDAFFCSLLYPGPLIQSHTYDAPRGKVYRRMFSINRDMMKMMSQPPEKIHPTFRYPLMLDVTDIYSDCEQTICIPESRFLIRPERDELIYLCLPSHMEWVPVAVSKYRNGQVSFENVDGNAVFCLSSYRDKQLVPMTVPFWAHKELSYFRYFGNGEGEERVTILHKFNLFIEPFIDRMVGGVFEGSNDAGFRTRDTLFVIEEKPVRLQNVVYVSNPKEYRYLRYYGPAGSYCNVSEVGFYRDPNDMVPLQGRVIGTPGSFGGDKGHWYMSAFDGDPYTSFDYNQPDGGWAGIDLGKSVSVGKIVFTPRNRVNFIRQGDKYELFYAGKGGWISAGTTVANSDSLVYNVPKGALLYLKNHSGGVDERIFEYVDGEQVFW
;
A
#
# COMPACT_ATOMS: atom_id res chain seq x y z
N SER A 1 -0.92 -2.56 -19.77
CA SER A 1 -0.55 -3.97 -19.70
C SER A 1 -0.74 -4.45 -18.27
N THR A 2 -1.69 -5.36 -18.07
CA THR A 2 -1.93 -6.00 -16.77
C THR A 2 -0.63 -6.60 -16.25
N PRO A 3 -0.21 -6.35 -15.03
CA PRO A 3 1.04 -6.90 -14.51
C PRO A 3 1.01 -8.43 -14.56
N LEU A 4 2.07 -9.03 -15.07
CA LEU A 4 2.25 -10.48 -15.18
C LEU A 4 2.02 -11.24 -13.85
N TYR A 5 2.16 -10.56 -12.71
CA TYR A 5 1.92 -11.12 -11.37
C TYR A 5 0.47 -11.46 -11.07
N SER A 6 -0.51 -10.70 -11.58
CA SER A 6 -1.93 -10.98 -11.31
C SER A 6 -2.43 -12.21 -12.06
N SER A 7 -1.92 -12.47 -13.27
CA SER A 7 -2.26 -13.66 -14.04
C SER A 7 -1.66 -14.94 -13.43
N ALA A 8 -0.39 -14.89 -12.99
CA ALA A 8 0.27 -16.02 -12.35
C ALA A 8 -0.41 -16.42 -11.02
N ALA A 9 -0.77 -15.44 -10.18
CA ALA A 9 -1.49 -15.72 -8.94
C ALA A 9 -2.85 -16.37 -9.19
N SER A 10 -3.65 -15.84 -10.13
CA SER A 10 -4.96 -16.41 -10.45
C SER A 10 -4.85 -17.85 -10.97
N ASP A 11 -3.81 -18.17 -11.74
CA ASP A 11 -3.59 -19.51 -12.27
C ASP A 11 -3.14 -20.52 -11.20
N VAL A 12 -2.39 -20.06 -10.19
CA VAL A 12 -2.04 -20.87 -9.02
C VAL A 12 -3.30 -21.29 -8.25
N TYR A 13 -4.22 -20.38 -7.94
CA TYR A 13 -5.45 -20.69 -7.21
C TYR A 13 -6.40 -21.57 -8.01
N LYS A 14 -6.52 -21.37 -9.31
CA LYS A 14 -7.27 -22.28 -10.19
C LYS A 14 -6.70 -23.70 -10.17
N ARG A 15 -5.39 -23.82 -10.29
CA ARG A 15 -4.69 -25.13 -10.24
C ARG A 15 -4.92 -25.82 -8.90
N GLN A 16 -4.86 -25.09 -7.80
CA GLN A 16 -5.15 -25.63 -6.47
C GLN A 16 -6.61 -26.13 -6.36
N THR A 17 -7.57 -25.36 -6.87
CA THR A 17 -8.98 -25.78 -6.93
C THR A 17 -9.11 -27.11 -7.68
N TYR A 18 -8.45 -27.28 -8.84
CA TYR A 18 -8.52 -28.51 -9.61
C TYR A 18 -7.86 -29.70 -8.87
N ILE A 19 -6.73 -29.48 -8.20
CA ILE A 19 -6.07 -30.51 -7.39
C ILE A 19 -6.98 -30.94 -6.24
N CYS A 20 -7.55 -30.04 -5.46
CA CYS A 20 -8.47 -30.37 -4.38
C CYS A 20 -9.66 -31.20 -4.90
N ARG A 21 -10.28 -30.78 -5.98
CA ARG A 21 -11.42 -31.49 -6.59
C ARG A 21 -11.05 -32.88 -7.13
N SER A 22 -9.85 -33.05 -7.68
CA SER A 22 -9.37 -34.37 -8.13
C SER A 22 -9.17 -35.34 -6.96
N LEU A 23 -8.98 -34.83 -5.76
CA LEU A 23 -8.88 -35.61 -4.51
C LEU A 23 -10.24 -35.77 -3.79
N GLY A 24 -11.34 -35.31 -4.40
CA GLY A 24 -12.66 -35.36 -3.80
C GLY A 24 -12.93 -34.27 -2.75
N ILE A 25 -12.06 -33.27 -2.63
CA ILE A 25 -12.23 -32.14 -1.71
C ILE A 25 -12.99 -31.03 -2.43
N PRO A 26 -14.19 -30.65 -1.98
CA PRO A 26 -14.93 -29.53 -2.55
C PRO A 26 -14.12 -28.24 -2.33
N SER A 27 -13.84 -27.49 -3.38
CA SER A 27 -13.07 -26.26 -3.33
C SER A 27 -13.49 -25.31 -4.45
N GLY A 28 -13.34 -24.03 -4.21
CA GLY A 28 -13.58 -22.97 -5.16
C GLY A 28 -12.56 -21.86 -5.04
N CYS A 29 -12.80 -20.78 -5.77
CA CYS A 29 -11.99 -19.58 -5.75
C CYS A 29 -12.89 -18.38 -5.49
N ASP A 30 -12.52 -17.60 -4.48
CA ASP A 30 -13.13 -16.31 -4.19
C ASP A 30 -12.13 -15.21 -4.58
N GLU A 31 -12.64 -14.03 -4.96
CA GLU A 31 -11.84 -12.94 -5.49
C GLU A 31 -12.36 -11.57 -5.07
N MET A 32 -11.44 -10.66 -4.80
CA MET A 32 -11.67 -9.23 -4.87
C MET A 32 -11.23 -8.73 -6.23
N LEU A 33 -12.14 -8.16 -7.01
CA LEU A 33 -11.82 -7.58 -8.33
C LEU A 33 -10.79 -6.46 -8.21
N MET A 34 -10.80 -5.76 -7.09
CA MET A 34 -9.82 -4.76 -6.67
C MET A 34 -9.84 -4.69 -5.14
N ARG A 35 -8.68 -4.51 -4.52
CA ARG A 35 -8.55 -4.26 -3.08
C ARG A 35 -8.82 -2.79 -2.76
N GLY A 36 -9.40 -2.52 -1.58
CA GLY A 36 -9.61 -1.15 -1.11
C GLY A 36 -8.33 -0.44 -0.64
N ASP A 37 -7.31 -1.20 -0.25
CA ASP A 37 -6.04 -0.72 0.30
C ASP A 37 -4.85 -0.81 -0.66
N ASN A 38 -5.03 -1.36 -1.86
CA ASN A 38 -3.95 -1.64 -2.79
C ASN A 38 -4.43 -1.48 -4.24
N ASN A 39 -3.49 -1.51 -5.20
CA ASN A 39 -3.75 -1.37 -6.64
C ASN A 39 -3.82 -2.71 -7.38
N VAL A 40 -4.05 -3.82 -6.68
CA VAL A 40 -4.10 -5.15 -7.26
C VAL A 40 -5.36 -5.91 -6.84
N PRO A 41 -5.88 -6.80 -7.69
CA PRO A 41 -6.90 -7.77 -7.28
C PRO A 41 -6.32 -8.78 -6.29
N HIS A 42 -7.18 -9.48 -5.58
CA HIS A 42 -6.75 -10.56 -4.69
C HIS A 42 -7.63 -11.80 -4.89
N TYR A 43 -7.01 -12.97 -4.81
CA TYR A 43 -7.64 -14.27 -5.03
C TYR A 43 -7.26 -15.22 -3.92
N TRP A 44 -8.17 -16.14 -3.55
CA TRP A 44 -7.88 -17.22 -2.62
C TRP A 44 -8.79 -18.41 -2.86
N ASN A 45 -8.39 -19.56 -2.33
CA ASN A 45 -9.24 -20.74 -2.33
C ASN A 45 -10.09 -20.82 -1.07
N PHE A 46 -11.25 -21.39 -1.20
CA PHE A 46 -12.08 -21.79 -0.09
C PHE A 46 -12.39 -23.28 -0.17
N VAL A 47 -12.63 -23.89 0.98
CA VAL A 47 -13.16 -25.25 1.15
C VAL A 47 -14.41 -25.08 1.99
N PRO A 48 -15.61 -25.39 1.47
CA PRO A 48 -16.83 -25.35 2.26
C PRO A 48 -16.79 -26.45 3.32
N ASP A 49 -17.18 -26.13 4.53
CA ASP A 49 -17.42 -27.07 5.59
C ASP A 49 -18.95 -27.38 5.74
N ASP A 50 -19.31 -28.26 6.68
CA ASP A 50 -20.69 -28.62 6.95
C ASP A 50 -21.52 -27.44 7.50
N HIS A 51 -20.90 -26.35 7.91
CA HIS A 51 -21.51 -25.12 8.42
C HIS A 51 -21.56 -24.00 7.37
N CYS A 52 -21.15 -24.27 6.13
CA CYS A 52 -20.99 -23.29 5.04
C CYS A 52 -19.94 -22.22 5.29
N ASP A 53 -19.04 -22.39 6.25
CA ASP A 53 -17.94 -21.49 6.47
C ASP A 53 -16.89 -21.65 5.36
N ALA A 54 -16.43 -20.54 4.83
CA ALA A 54 -15.36 -20.52 3.86
C ALA A 54 -14.01 -20.43 4.57
N PHE A 55 -13.03 -21.20 4.13
CA PHE A 55 -11.68 -21.17 4.66
C PHE A 55 -10.73 -20.56 3.65
N PHE A 56 -9.89 -19.66 4.13
CA PHE A 56 -8.80 -19.09 3.36
C PHE A 56 -7.65 -20.09 3.30
N CYS A 57 -7.19 -20.43 2.10
CA CYS A 57 -6.02 -21.27 1.89
C CYS A 57 -4.99 -20.48 1.08
N SER A 58 -3.83 -20.18 1.67
CA SER A 58 -2.72 -19.54 0.99
C SER A 58 -1.58 -20.54 0.76
N LEU A 59 -1.16 -20.71 -0.49
CA LEU A 59 0.01 -21.52 -0.83
C LEU A 59 1.34 -20.92 -0.38
N LEU A 60 1.37 -19.59 -0.18
CA LEU A 60 2.60 -18.88 0.20
C LEU A 60 2.92 -19.00 1.69
N TYR A 61 1.93 -19.35 2.51
CA TYR A 61 2.09 -19.54 3.94
C TYR A 61 1.44 -20.86 4.34
N PRO A 62 2.20 -21.96 4.40
CA PRO A 62 1.68 -23.22 4.91
C PRO A 62 1.33 -23.07 6.39
N GLY A 63 0.08 -22.84 6.67
CA GLY A 63 -0.49 -22.67 7.99
C GLY A 63 -1.84 -23.37 8.09
N PRO A 64 -2.47 -23.42 9.26
CA PRO A 64 -3.82 -23.92 9.40
C PRO A 64 -4.77 -23.09 8.54
N LEU A 65 -5.83 -23.73 8.04
CA LEU A 65 -6.92 -23.03 7.36
C LEU A 65 -7.43 -21.92 8.29
N ILE A 66 -7.41 -20.67 7.80
CA ILE A 66 -7.82 -19.51 8.56
C ILE A 66 -9.27 -19.20 8.23
N GLN A 67 -10.12 -19.07 9.23
CA GLN A 67 -11.49 -18.57 9.04
C GLN A 67 -11.46 -17.19 8.35
N SER A 68 -12.35 -16.98 7.41
CA SER A 68 -12.39 -15.86 6.49
C SER A 68 -12.53 -14.47 7.12
N HIS A 69 -12.96 -14.40 8.37
CA HIS A 69 -13.24 -13.13 9.09
C HIS A 69 -11.99 -12.41 9.62
N THR A 70 -10.80 -12.99 9.53
CA THR A 70 -9.58 -12.45 10.12
C THR A 70 -8.77 -11.52 9.21
N TYR A 71 -9.21 -11.31 7.96
CA TYR A 71 -8.52 -10.42 7.04
C TYR A 71 -9.02 -8.98 7.19
N ASP A 72 -8.22 -8.12 7.80
CA ASP A 72 -8.61 -6.76 8.24
C ASP A 72 -8.47 -5.67 7.14
N ALA A 73 -8.25 -6.03 5.89
CA ALA A 73 -8.13 -5.07 4.80
C ALA A 73 -9.50 -4.72 4.19
N PRO A 74 -9.72 -3.44 3.76
CA PRO A 74 -10.93 -3.03 3.05
C PRO A 74 -11.13 -3.83 1.77
N ARG A 75 -12.22 -4.57 1.68
CA ARG A 75 -12.48 -5.50 0.56
C ARG A 75 -13.28 -4.87 -0.57
N GLY A 76 -14.13 -3.91 -0.24
CA GLY A 76 -15.14 -3.40 -1.15
C GLY A 76 -16.18 -4.46 -1.50
N LYS A 77 -15.80 -5.44 -2.33
CA LYS A 77 -16.64 -6.57 -2.75
C LYS A 77 -15.83 -7.85 -2.89
N VAL A 78 -16.44 -8.98 -2.52
CA VAL A 78 -15.89 -10.32 -2.71
C VAL A 78 -16.84 -11.14 -3.57
N TYR A 79 -16.30 -11.78 -4.58
CA TYR A 79 -17.08 -12.65 -5.48
C TYR A 79 -16.52 -14.07 -5.48
N ARG A 80 -17.47 -15.03 -5.47
CA ARG A 80 -17.18 -16.45 -5.70
C ARG A 80 -17.31 -16.76 -7.18
N ARG A 81 -16.29 -17.37 -7.76
CA ARG A 81 -16.36 -17.86 -9.13
C ARG A 81 -17.26 -19.08 -9.22
N MET A 82 -18.29 -18.97 -10.05
CA MET A 82 -19.29 -20.00 -10.27
C MET A 82 -19.00 -20.82 -11.53
N PHE A 83 -19.44 -22.06 -11.52
CA PHE A 83 -19.45 -22.96 -12.70
C PHE A 83 -20.84 -23.05 -13.33
N SER A 84 -21.82 -22.39 -12.73
CA SER A 84 -23.19 -22.26 -13.22
C SER A 84 -23.58 -20.79 -13.33
N ILE A 85 -24.55 -20.51 -14.17
CA ILE A 85 -25.04 -19.15 -14.41
C ILE A 85 -25.76 -18.63 -13.17
N ASN A 86 -25.33 -17.47 -12.68
CA ASN A 86 -26.06 -16.66 -11.72
C ASN A 86 -27.23 -15.96 -12.41
N ARG A 87 -28.45 -16.44 -12.17
CA ARG A 87 -29.65 -15.95 -12.84
C ARG A 87 -30.02 -14.51 -12.46
N ASP A 88 -29.73 -14.11 -11.25
CA ASP A 88 -30.04 -12.74 -10.79
C ASP A 88 -29.08 -11.74 -11.38
N MET A 89 -27.80 -12.07 -11.46
CA MET A 89 -26.81 -11.28 -12.19
C MET A 89 -27.18 -11.20 -13.69
N MET A 90 -27.63 -12.30 -14.29
CA MET A 90 -28.08 -12.31 -15.68
C MET A 90 -29.30 -11.40 -15.91
N LYS A 91 -30.29 -11.38 -14.98
CA LYS A 91 -31.43 -10.46 -15.05
C LYS A 91 -31.02 -9.00 -14.90
N MET A 92 -30.07 -8.71 -14.01
CA MET A 92 -29.52 -7.35 -13.85
C MET A 92 -28.81 -6.90 -15.12
N MET A 93 -28.09 -7.80 -15.80
CA MET A 93 -27.36 -7.54 -17.06
C MET A 93 -28.22 -7.67 -18.33
N SER A 94 -29.55 -7.55 -18.25
CA SER A 94 -30.45 -7.60 -19.40
C SER A 94 -30.38 -6.34 -20.25
N GLN A 95 -29.19 -6.02 -20.74
CA GLN A 95 -28.88 -4.90 -21.63
C GLN A 95 -27.95 -5.36 -22.77
N PRO A 96 -27.83 -4.61 -23.85
CA PRO A 96 -26.88 -4.92 -24.91
C PRO A 96 -25.43 -5.02 -24.36
N PRO A 97 -24.64 -6.02 -24.79
CA PRO A 97 -23.29 -6.27 -24.24
C PRO A 97 -22.35 -5.06 -24.32
N GLU A 98 -22.53 -4.18 -25.30
CA GLU A 98 -21.77 -2.95 -25.46
C GLU A 98 -22.02 -1.92 -24.35
N LYS A 99 -23.14 -2.00 -23.66
CA LYS A 99 -23.50 -1.16 -22.50
C LYS A 99 -23.03 -1.76 -21.17
N ILE A 100 -22.52 -3.00 -21.18
CA ILE A 100 -22.07 -3.68 -19.98
C ILE A 100 -20.54 -3.68 -19.93
N HIS A 101 -19.97 -3.25 -18.80
CA HIS A 101 -18.51 -3.31 -18.61
C HIS A 101 -18.02 -4.77 -18.72
N PRO A 102 -16.87 -5.04 -19.38
CA PRO A 102 -16.37 -6.40 -19.61
C PRO A 102 -16.30 -7.30 -18.37
N THR A 103 -15.94 -6.74 -17.21
CA THR A 103 -15.89 -7.47 -15.94
C THR A 103 -17.20 -8.17 -15.58
N PHE A 104 -18.37 -7.59 -15.95
CA PHE A 104 -19.69 -8.09 -15.57
C PHE A 104 -20.46 -8.74 -16.73
N ARG A 105 -19.84 -8.94 -17.90
CA ARG A 105 -20.54 -9.55 -19.06
C ARG A 105 -20.88 -11.02 -18.87
N TYR A 106 -20.17 -11.72 -17.99
CA TYR A 106 -20.35 -13.14 -17.77
C TYR A 106 -20.94 -13.36 -16.40
N PRO A 107 -22.20 -13.87 -16.29
CA PRO A 107 -22.89 -14.06 -15.02
C PRO A 107 -22.41 -15.32 -14.29
N LEU A 108 -21.11 -15.45 -14.09
CA LEU A 108 -20.45 -16.56 -13.42
C LEU A 108 -19.83 -16.16 -12.07
N MET A 109 -20.37 -15.11 -11.48
CA MET A 109 -19.95 -14.61 -10.18
C MET A 109 -21.13 -14.57 -9.22
N LEU A 110 -20.90 -14.96 -7.97
CA LEU A 110 -21.82 -14.81 -6.84
C LEU A 110 -21.20 -13.85 -5.84
N ASP A 111 -21.95 -12.84 -5.45
CA ASP A 111 -21.54 -11.96 -4.35
C ASP A 111 -21.55 -12.77 -3.05
N VAL A 112 -20.42 -12.80 -2.37
CA VAL A 112 -20.20 -13.50 -1.09
C VAL A 112 -19.53 -12.57 -0.08
N THR A 113 -19.68 -11.27 -0.25
CA THR A 113 -19.05 -10.26 0.62
C THR A 113 -19.50 -10.43 2.07
N ASP A 114 -20.74 -10.81 2.30
CA ASP A 114 -21.34 -11.09 3.61
C ASP A 114 -20.64 -12.24 4.37
N ILE A 115 -20.05 -13.21 3.67
CA ILE A 115 -19.26 -14.29 4.28
C ILE A 115 -17.95 -13.74 4.89
N TYR A 116 -17.44 -12.64 4.35
CA TYR A 116 -16.13 -12.06 4.67
C TYR A 116 -16.20 -10.75 5.45
N SER A 117 -17.38 -10.18 5.59
CA SER A 117 -17.60 -8.90 6.27
C SER A 117 -18.73 -9.05 7.27
N ASP A 118 -18.53 -8.57 8.50
CA ASP A 118 -19.59 -8.52 9.51
C ASP A 118 -20.68 -7.48 9.20
N CYS A 119 -20.60 -6.85 8.03
CA CYS A 119 -21.44 -5.71 7.66
C CYS A 119 -22.37 -6.08 6.51
N GLU A 120 -23.63 -6.38 6.80
CA GLU A 120 -24.74 -6.37 5.84
C GLU A 120 -25.10 -4.93 5.43
N GLN A 121 -24.15 -4.21 4.81
CA GLN A 121 -24.35 -2.77 4.59
C GLN A 121 -24.59 -2.45 3.13
N THR A 122 -25.48 -1.48 2.92
CA THR A 122 -25.87 -0.98 1.61
C THR A 122 -25.39 0.46 1.42
N ILE A 123 -24.59 0.67 0.39
CA ILE A 123 -24.29 2.04 -0.10
C ILE A 123 -25.49 2.51 -0.91
N CYS A 124 -26.10 3.61 -0.47
CA CYS A 124 -27.21 4.25 -1.19
C CYS A 124 -26.80 5.69 -1.56
N ILE A 125 -26.68 5.98 -2.85
CA ILE A 125 -26.27 7.30 -3.34
C ILE A 125 -27.42 7.97 -4.09
N PRO A 126 -27.94 9.11 -3.58
CA PRO A 126 -29.05 9.83 -4.19
C PRO A 126 -28.60 10.60 -5.45
N GLU A 127 -29.55 10.89 -6.32
CA GLU A 127 -29.34 11.67 -7.58
C GLU A 127 -28.59 12.99 -7.37
N SER A 128 -28.80 13.65 -6.25
CA SER A 128 -28.16 14.94 -5.93
C SER A 128 -26.62 14.88 -5.83
N ARG A 129 -26.05 13.69 -5.75
CA ARG A 129 -24.59 13.46 -5.70
C ARG A 129 -23.97 13.18 -7.08
N PHE A 130 -24.79 12.98 -8.09
CA PHE A 130 -24.32 12.74 -9.45
C PHE A 130 -23.91 14.03 -10.15
N LEU A 131 -22.78 14.00 -10.82
CA LEU A 131 -22.28 15.10 -11.69
C LEU A 131 -23.06 15.16 -13.00
N ILE A 132 -23.50 13.99 -13.47
CA ILE A 132 -24.29 13.80 -14.67
C ILE A 132 -25.49 12.94 -14.27
N ARG A 133 -26.70 13.40 -14.53
CA ARG A 133 -27.92 12.66 -14.21
C ARG A 133 -27.96 11.34 -14.99
N PRO A 134 -28.06 10.17 -14.30
CA PRO A 134 -28.19 8.89 -14.99
C PRO A 134 -29.56 8.74 -15.66
N GLU A 135 -29.58 7.96 -16.74
CA GLU A 135 -30.84 7.53 -17.34
C GLU A 135 -31.52 6.45 -16.48
N ARG A 136 -32.85 6.32 -16.61
CA ARG A 136 -33.58 5.26 -15.91
C ARG A 136 -33.06 3.89 -16.35
N ASP A 137 -32.83 3.00 -15.38
CA ASP A 137 -32.26 1.67 -15.56
C ASP A 137 -30.81 1.65 -16.11
N GLU A 138 -30.12 2.80 -16.16
CA GLU A 138 -28.70 2.85 -16.49
C GLU A 138 -27.89 2.04 -15.47
N LEU A 139 -26.91 1.29 -15.97
CA LEU A 139 -25.96 0.55 -15.12
C LEU A 139 -24.92 1.51 -14.54
N ILE A 140 -24.92 1.59 -13.23
CA ILE A 140 -23.92 2.36 -12.47
C ILE A 140 -23.00 1.39 -11.77
N TYR A 141 -21.72 1.66 -11.86
CA TYR A 141 -20.66 0.85 -11.30
C TYR A 141 -20.08 1.51 -10.06
N LEU A 142 -19.97 0.77 -8.96
CA LEU A 142 -19.17 1.14 -7.81
C LEU A 142 -17.73 0.75 -8.13
N CYS A 143 -16.82 1.71 -8.07
CA CYS A 143 -15.43 1.52 -8.48
C CYS A 143 -14.48 1.80 -7.32
N LEU A 144 -13.42 1.01 -7.22
CA LEU A 144 -12.24 1.23 -6.38
C LEU A 144 -11.08 1.77 -7.22
N PRO A 145 -10.17 2.55 -6.62
CA PRO A 145 -9.04 3.12 -7.35
C PRO A 145 -7.95 2.07 -7.59
N SER A 146 -7.35 2.13 -8.78
CA SER A 146 -6.11 1.43 -9.12
C SER A 146 -5.24 2.35 -9.93
N HIS A 147 -4.14 2.82 -9.38
CA HIS A 147 -3.37 3.90 -9.98
C HIS A 147 -4.28 5.11 -10.27
N MET A 148 -4.32 5.58 -11.50
CA MET A 148 -5.21 6.66 -11.95
C MET A 148 -6.54 6.16 -12.55
N GLU A 149 -6.81 4.88 -12.49
CA GLU A 149 -8.01 4.25 -13.04
C GLU A 149 -9.02 3.91 -11.94
N TRP A 150 -10.28 3.82 -12.31
CA TRP A 150 -11.36 3.34 -11.48
C TRP A 150 -11.77 1.94 -11.94
N VAL A 151 -11.61 0.95 -11.06
CA VAL A 151 -11.92 -0.45 -11.36
C VAL A 151 -13.29 -0.79 -10.82
N PRO A 152 -14.25 -1.22 -11.66
CA PRO A 152 -15.60 -1.54 -11.20
C PRO A 152 -15.60 -2.84 -10.38
N VAL A 153 -16.13 -2.73 -9.16
CA VAL A 153 -16.23 -3.84 -8.20
C VAL A 153 -17.67 -4.23 -7.90
N ALA A 154 -18.65 -3.39 -8.21
CA ALA A 154 -20.07 -3.73 -8.14
C ALA A 154 -20.84 -3.01 -9.24
N VAL A 155 -22.04 -3.49 -9.51
CA VAL A 155 -22.94 -2.87 -10.51
C VAL A 155 -24.38 -2.90 -9.99
N SER A 156 -25.08 -1.79 -10.22
CA SER A 156 -26.50 -1.66 -9.91
C SER A 156 -27.22 -0.78 -10.94
N LYS A 157 -28.55 -0.81 -10.96
CA LYS A 157 -29.37 0.03 -11.82
C LYS A 157 -29.79 1.30 -11.10
N TYR A 158 -29.67 2.43 -11.80
CA TYR A 158 -30.25 3.68 -11.31
C TYR A 158 -31.78 3.63 -11.38
N ARG A 159 -32.45 3.77 -10.24
CA ARG A 159 -33.90 3.73 -10.12
C ARG A 159 -34.39 4.65 -8.99
N ASN A 160 -35.56 5.22 -9.16
CA ASN A 160 -36.25 6.00 -8.12
C ASN A 160 -35.38 7.14 -7.53
N GLY A 161 -34.53 7.78 -8.36
CA GLY A 161 -33.68 8.89 -7.94
C GLY A 161 -32.44 8.48 -7.15
N GLN A 162 -32.03 7.22 -7.20
CA GLN A 162 -30.83 6.72 -6.47
C GLN A 162 -30.23 5.48 -7.11
N VAL A 163 -29.05 5.11 -6.65
CA VAL A 163 -28.43 3.81 -6.87
C VAL A 163 -28.08 3.18 -5.54
N SER A 164 -28.26 1.87 -5.42
CA SER A 164 -27.95 1.12 -4.19
C SER A 164 -27.07 -0.08 -4.50
N PHE A 165 -26.07 -0.32 -3.67
CA PHE A 165 -25.17 -1.48 -3.73
C PHE A 165 -25.22 -2.18 -2.38
N GLU A 166 -25.72 -3.41 -2.38
CA GLU A 166 -25.83 -4.26 -1.20
C GLU A 166 -24.48 -4.92 -0.86
N ASN A 167 -24.30 -5.35 0.37
CA ASN A 167 -23.14 -6.11 0.86
C ASN A 167 -21.79 -5.46 0.46
N VAL A 168 -21.60 -4.18 0.75
CA VAL A 168 -20.34 -3.49 0.50
C VAL A 168 -19.53 -3.40 1.77
N ASP A 169 -18.26 -3.81 1.72
CA ASP A 169 -17.31 -3.59 2.80
C ASP A 169 -16.73 -2.15 2.66
N GLY A 170 -16.96 -1.32 3.67
CA GLY A 170 -16.54 0.09 3.70
C GLY A 170 -15.05 0.28 3.98
N ASN A 171 -14.72 1.42 4.57
CA ASN A 171 -13.36 1.88 4.88
C ASN A 171 -12.46 1.99 3.63
N ALA A 172 -13.06 2.34 2.50
CA ALA A 172 -12.37 2.50 1.22
C ALA A 172 -12.83 3.75 0.48
N VAL A 173 -12.04 4.18 -0.49
CA VAL A 173 -12.40 5.28 -1.39
C VAL A 173 -13.07 4.72 -2.62
N PHE A 174 -14.26 5.21 -2.89
CA PHE A 174 -15.08 4.80 -4.03
C PHE A 174 -15.33 5.96 -4.98
N CYS A 175 -15.67 5.61 -6.22
CA CYS A 175 -16.25 6.50 -7.21
C CYS A 175 -17.38 5.76 -7.94
N LEU A 176 -18.49 6.43 -8.23
CA LEU A 176 -19.49 5.87 -9.12
C LEU A 176 -19.16 6.24 -10.57
N SER A 177 -19.29 5.25 -11.46
CA SER A 177 -19.04 5.43 -12.89
C SER A 177 -20.15 4.78 -13.72
N SER A 178 -20.34 5.27 -14.95
CA SER A 178 -21.16 4.64 -15.97
C SER A 178 -20.25 4.15 -17.09
N TYR A 179 -20.65 3.08 -17.78
CA TYR A 179 -19.89 2.54 -18.91
C TYR A 179 -20.51 3.02 -20.23
N ARG A 180 -19.85 3.99 -20.86
CA ARG A 180 -20.28 4.64 -22.09
C ARG A 180 -19.14 4.64 -23.10
N ASP A 181 -19.45 4.37 -24.37
CA ASP A 181 -18.45 4.38 -25.46
C ASP A 181 -17.17 3.56 -25.15
N LYS A 182 -17.34 2.40 -24.51
CA LYS A 182 -16.27 1.49 -24.04
C LYS A 182 -15.32 2.09 -22.97
N GLN A 183 -15.75 3.13 -22.31
CA GLN A 183 -15.00 3.79 -21.23
C GLN A 183 -15.85 3.93 -19.97
N LEU A 184 -15.19 3.89 -18.80
CA LEU A 184 -15.81 4.26 -17.54
C LEU A 184 -15.77 5.79 -17.41
N VAL A 185 -16.96 6.37 -17.29
CA VAL A 185 -17.15 7.82 -17.11
C VAL A 185 -17.51 8.06 -15.64
N PRO A 186 -16.71 8.80 -14.87
CA PRO A 186 -17.04 9.15 -13.49
C PRO A 186 -18.38 9.90 -13.42
N MET A 187 -19.26 9.42 -12.57
CA MET A 187 -20.60 9.97 -12.35
C MET A 187 -20.71 10.74 -11.03
N THR A 188 -19.74 10.55 -10.12
CA THR A 188 -19.63 11.28 -8.84
C THR A 188 -18.20 11.77 -8.66
N VAL A 189 -17.99 12.73 -7.78
CA VAL A 189 -16.65 12.91 -7.21
C VAL A 189 -16.30 11.69 -6.34
N PRO A 190 -15.02 11.35 -6.15
CA PRO A 190 -14.63 10.29 -5.23
C PRO A 190 -15.11 10.58 -3.80
N PHE A 191 -15.41 9.52 -3.08
CA PHE A 191 -15.82 9.60 -1.68
C PHE A 191 -15.25 8.44 -0.86
N TRP A 192 -14.88 8.73 0.37
CA TRP A 192 -14.55 7.71 1.35
C TRP A 192 -15.83 7.27 2.07
N ALA A 193 -16.02 5.96 2.19
CA ALA A 193 -17.12 5.38 2.92
C ALA A 193 -16.61 4.82 4.25
N HIS A 194 -17.23 5.22 5.36
CA HIS A 194 -16.92 4.69 6.68
C HIS A 194 -17.10 3.16 6.74
N LYS A 195 -16.36 2.46 7.61
CA LYS A 195 -16.42 0.99 7.74
C LYS A 195 -17.87 0.47 7.90
N GLU A 196 -18.66 1.18 8.69
CA GLU A 196 -20.08 0.84 8.94
C GLU A 196 -21.03 1.52 7.94
N LEU A 197 -20.52 2.15 6.87
CA LEU A 197 -21.27 2.95 5.89
C LEU A 197 -22.24 3.98 6.51
N SER A 198 -22.00 4.37 7.77
CA SER A 198 -22.85 5.30 8.51
C SER A 198 -22.77 6.72 7.95
N TYR A 199 -21.68 7.05 7.24
CA TYR A 199 -21.51 8.31 6.53
C TYR A 199 -20.52 8.19 5.37
N PHE A 200 -20.60 9.15 4.43
CA PHE A 200 -19.70 9.29 3.29
C PHE A 200 -19.05 10.67 3.31
N ARG A 201 -17.72 10.69 3.10
CA ARG A 201 -16.97 11.93 2.98
C ARG A 201 -16.50 12.10 1.54
N TYR A 202 -16.99 13.13 0.86
CA TYR A 202 -16.61 13.47 -0.51
C TYR A 202 -15.36 14.33 -0.51
N PHE A 203 -14.42 14.04 -1.42
CA PHE A 203 -13.18 14.79 -1.56
C PHE A 203 -13.39 16.08 -2.37
N GLY A 204 -12.49 17.06 -2.14
CA GLY A 204 -12.48 18.31 -2.91
C GLY A 204 -13.62 19.26 -2.62
N ASN A 205 -14.24 19.17 -1.43
CA ASN A 205 -15.32 20.05 -0.99
C ASN A 205 -14.81 21.32 -0.25
N GLY A 206 -13.50 21.47 -0.04
CA GLY A 206 -12.90 22.64 0.58
C GLY A 206 -12.89 23.83 -0.36
N GLU A 207 -13.12 25.03 0.19
CA GLU A 207 -12.93 26.29 -0.54
C GLU A 207 -11.45 26.69 -0.53
N GLY A 208 -10.94 27.16 -1.68
CA GLY A 208 -9.58 27.65 -1.84
C GLY A 208 -8.55 26.56 -2.14
N GLU A 209 -7.31 26.96 -2.08
CA GLU A 209 -6.13 26.08 -2.33
C GLU A 209 -5.36 25.89 -1.03
N GLU A 210 -4.63 24.78 -0.97
CA GLU A 210 -3.66 24.49 0.07
C GLU A 210 -2.30 24.13 -0.54
N ARG A 211 -1.24 24.44 0.22
CA ARG A 211 0.12 24.08 -0.13
C ARG A 211 0.46 22.74 0.51
N VAL A 212 0.80 21.75 -0.31
CA VAL A 212 1.14 20.39 0.13
C VAL A 212 2.63 20.13 -0.06
N THR A 213 3.23 19.42 0.90
CA THR A 213 4.61 18.94 0.82
C THR A 213 4.60 17.42 0.74
N ILE A 214 5.06 16.89 -0.38
CA ILE A 214 5.05 15.45 -0.68
C ILE A 214 6.43 14.88 -0.38
N LEU A 215 6.50 13.85 0.45
CA LEU A 215 7.74 13.21 0.91
C LEU A 215 7.95 11.81 0.33
N HIS A 216 6.86 11.10 0.05
CA HIS A 216 6.94 9.72 -0.43
C HIS A 216 5.69 9.29 -1.20
N LYS A 217 5.80 8.14 -1.86
CA LYS A 217 4.70 7.35 -2.42
C LYS A 217 4.43 6.18 -1.48
N PHE A 218 3.20 5.68 -1.48
CA PHE A 218 2.83 4.53 -0.67
C PHE A 218 3.25 3.22 -1.32
N ASN A 219 3.82 2.33 -0.52
CA ASN A 219 4.08 0.95 -0.90
C ASN A 219 3.70 0.02 0.25
N LEU A 220 2.58 -0.67 0.12
CA LEU A 220 2.05 -1.57 1.13
C LEU A 220 3.06 -2.62 1.61
N PHE A 221 3.93 -3.13 0.70
CA PHE A 221 4.89 -4.16 1.04
C PHE A 221 6.12 -3.63 1.78
N ILE A 222 6.40 -2.34 1.69
CA ILE A 222 7.55 -1.68 2.33
C ILE A 222 7.19 -1.01 3.65
N GLU A 223 5.98 -0.50 3.79
CA GLU A 223 5.54 0.20 5.00
C GLU A 223 5.83 -0.57 6.30
N PRO A 224 5.55 -1.89 6.39
CA PRO A 224 5.88 -2.65 7.60
C PRO A 224 7.38 -2.72 7.93
N PHE A 225 8.26 -2.62 6.93
CA PHE A 225 9.72 -2.61 7.17
C PHE A 225 10.21 -1.26 7.68
N ILE A 226 9.56 -0.16 7.25
CA ILE A 226 9.85 1.18 7.76
C ILE A 226 9.38 1.30 9.22
N ASP A 227 8.17 0.80 9.51
CA ASP A 227 7.61 0.78 10.87
C ASP A 227 8.49 0.02 11.86
N ARG A 228 9.16 -1.06 11.43
CA ARG A 228 10.08 -1.85 12.25
C ARG A 228 11.33 -1.10 12.71
N MET A 229 11.65 0.07 12.15
CA MET A 229 12.77 0.87 12.61
C MET A 229 12.48 1.63 13.91
N VAL A 230 11.20 1.85 14.25
CA VAL A 230 10.80 2.54 15.50
C VAL A 230 11.27 1.73 16.70
N GLY A 231 12.00 2.38 17.61
CA GLY A 231 12.72 1.77 18.73
C GLY A 231 14.16 1.36 18.41
N GLY A 232 14.60 1.49 17.16
CA GLY A 232 16.00 1.26 16.76
C GLY A 232 16.96 2.26 17.39
N VAL A 233 18.17 1.81 17.71
CA VAL A 233 19.12 2.57 18.51
C VAL A 233 20.45 2.74 17.78
N PHE A 234 20.96 3.97 17.72
CA PHE A 234 22.34 4.24 17.34
C PHE A 234 23.21 4.32 18.58
N GLU A 235 24.29 3.57 18.60
CA GLU A 235 25.15 3.40 19.77
C GLU A 235 26.62 3.65 19.45
N GLY A 236 27.36 4.21 20.45
CA GLY A 236 28.81 4.37 20.42
C GLY A 236 29.47 3.60 21.56
N SER A 237 30.62 2.97 21.29
CA SER A 237 31.41 2.21 22.27
C SER A 237 32.91 2.26 22.00
N ASN A 238 33.69 2.05 23.06
CA ASN A 238 35.11 1.76 22.97
C ASN A 238 35.41 0.29 23.27
N ASP A 239 34.39 -0.52 23.60
CA ASP A 239 34.45 -1.97 23.72
C ASP A 239 33.85 -2.63 22.45
N ALA A 240 34.65 -3.45 21.77
CA ALA A 240 34.23 -4.15 20.55
C ALA A 240 32.97 -5.03 20.73
N GLY A 241 32.71 -5.47 21.96
CA GLY A 241 31.53 -6.26 22.33
C GLY A 241 30.32 -5.42 22.72
N PHE A 242 30.40 -4.08 22.70
CA PHE A 242 29.35 -3.17 23.14
C PHE A 242 28.78 -3.46 24.54
N ARG A 243 29.55 -4.06 25.43
CA ARG A 243 29.13 -4.30 26.82
C ARG A 243 29.01 -3.00 27.61
N THR A 244 29.91 -2.05 27.33
CA THR A 244 29.80 -0.66 27.73
C THR A 244 29.54 0.20 26.49
N ARG A 245 28.43 0.90 26.47
CA ARG A 245 28.00 1.70 25.32
C ARG A 245 27.17 2.89 25.75
N ASP A 246 27.17 3.92 24.93
CA ASP A 246 26.29 5.07 25.09
C ASP A 246 25.28 5.09 23.94
N THR A 247 24.05 5.42 24.22
CA THR A 247 23.02 5.70 23.22
C THR A 247 23.27 7.08 22.62
N LEU A 248 23.40 7.14 21.32
CA LEU A 248 23.57 8.37 20.57
C LEU A 248 22.22 8.92 20.08
N PHE A 249 21.32 8.01 19.69
CA PHE A 249 19.97 8.36 19.25
C PHE A 249 19.05 7.13 19.27
N VAL A 250 17.76 7.36 19.52
CA VAL A 250 16.68 6.37 19.39
C VAL A 250 15.71 6.85 18.33
N ILE A 251 15.31 5.98 17.42
CA ILE A 251 14.27 6.28 16.44
C ILE A 251 12.92 6.17 17.16
N GLU A 252 12.32 7.31 17.48
CA GLU A 252 11.05 7.38 18.23
C GLU A 252 9.83 7.37 17.29
N GLU A 253 9.99 7.86 16.06
CA GLU A 253 8.93 8.00 15.07
C GLU A 253 9.30 7.29 13.76
N LYS A 254 8.29 6.90 12.99
CA LYS A 254 8.45 6.29 11.68
C LYS A 254 9.24 7.22 10.75
N PRO A 255 10.34 6.76 10.13
CA PRO A 255 11.07 7.52 9.13
C PRO A 255 10.21 7.83 7.89
N VAL A 256 10.05 9.10 7.57
CA VAL A 256 9.21 9.55 6.42
C VAL A 256 10.03 10.06 5.23
N ARG A 257 11.36 10.03 5.32
CA ARG A 257 12.29 10.50 4.27
C ARG A 257 13.27 9.41 3.86
N LEU A 258 13.78 9.50 2.64
CA LEU A 258 14.85 8.62 2.19
C LEU A 258 16.08 8.79 3.09
N GLN A 259 16.50 10.04 3.35
CA GLN A 259 17.58 10.35 4.25
C GLN A 259 17.04 11.05 5.50
N ASN A 260 17.24 10.41 6.65
CA ASN A 260 16.86 10.95 7.96
C ASN A 260 18.11 11.43 8.66
N VAL A 261 18.16 12.71 8.98
CA VAL A 261 19.34 13.39 9.55
C VAL A 261 19.10 13.64 11.03
N VAL A 262 20.03 13.18 11.88
CA VAL A 262 20.03 13.40 13.32
C VAL A 262 21.32 14.04 13.76
N TYR A 263 21.22 15.12 14.54
CA TYR A 263 22.37 15.78 15.16
C TYR A 263 22.60 15.22 16.54
N VAL A 264 23.85 14.80 16.78
CA VAL A 264 24.25 14.18 18.04
C VAL A 264 25.04 15.20 18.88
N SER A 265 24.57 15.44 20.10
CA SER A 265 25.24 16.29 21.06
C SER A 265 25.87 15.44 22.16
N ASN A 266 27.00 14.78 21.87
CA ASN A 266 27.71 13.96 22.84
C ASN A 266 29.20 14.28 22.80
N PRO A 267 29.85 14.70 23.91
CA PRO A 267 31.25 15.11 23.93
C PRO A 267 32.24 13.92 23.93
N LYS A 268 31.74 12.68 24.02
CA LYS A 268 32.59 11.48 24.04
C LYS A 268 33.04 11.08 22.65
N GLU A 269 34.16 10.37 22.60
CA GLU A 269 34.69 9.77 21.40
C GLU A 269 34.55 8.24 21.45
N TYR A 270 34.20 7.64 20.30
CA TYR A 270 33.96 6.21 20.15
C TYR A 270 34.76 5.62 19.00
N ARG A 271 35.28 4.40 19.22
CA ARG A 271 35.91 3.62 18.16
C ARG A 271 34.87 2.80 17.37
N TYR A 272 33.87 2.27 18.06
CA TYR A 272 32.84 1.41 17.47
C TYR A 272 31.50 2.13 17.46
N LEU A 273 30.85 2.17 16.29
CA LEU A 273 29.54 2.78 16.09
C LEU A 273 28.61 1.76 15.44
N ARG A 274 27.36 1.71 15.86
CA ARG A 274 26.38 0.80 15.25
C ARG A 274 24.97 1.34 15.27
N TYR A 275 24.15 0.84 14.34
CA TYR A 275 22.71 0.75 14.46
C TYR A 275 22.34 -0.62 15.00
N TYR A 276 21.50 -0.67 16.03
CA TYR A 276 20.97 -1.87 16.63
C TYR A 276 19.45 -1.89 16.41
N GLY A 277 18.95 -2.89 15.68
CA GLY A 277 17.53 -3.04 15.37
C GLY A 277 16.70 -3.40 16.61
N PRO A 278 15.47 -2.87 16.76
CA PRO A 278 14.59 -3.25 17.86
C PRO A 278 14.17 -4.71 17.78
N ALA A 279 13.62 -5.25 18.87
CA ALA A 279 13.09 -6.61 18.92
C ALA A 279 11.98 -6.81 17.87
N GLY A 280 11.97 -7.95 17.19
CA GLY A 280 11.01 -8.26 16.12
C GLY A 280 11.26 -7.56 14.78
N SER A 281 12.33 -6.75 14.65
CA SER A 281 12.54 -5.88 13.49
C SER A 281 13.31 -6.52 12.33
N TYR A 282 14.04 -7.59 12.57
CA TYR A 282 15.00 -8.14 11.60
C TYR A 282 16.07 -7.13 11.15
N CYS A 283 16.28 -6.05 11.91
CA CYS A 283 17.23 -4.97 11.63
C CYS A 283 17.12 -4.38 10.20
N ASN A 284 15.90 -4.13 9.74
CA ASN A 284 15.65 -3.64 8.39
C ASN A 284 16.17 -2.18 8.22
N VAL A 285 17.37 -2.02 7.67
CA VAL A 285 18.00 -0.72 7.38
C VAL A 285 18.73 -0.76 6.05
N SER A 286 18.61 0.31 5.23
CA SER A 286 19.32 0.39 3.94
C SER A 286 20.70 1.03 4.09
N GLU A 287 20.81 2.23 4.67
CA GLU A 287 22.06 2.94 4.80
C GLU A 287 22.23 3.57 6.16
N VAL A 288 23.48 3.59 6.65
CA VAL A 288 23.88 4.27 7.89
C VAL A 288 25.19 5.03 7.67
N GLY A 289 25.18 6.34 7.92
CA GLY A 289 26.36 7.18 7.91
C GLY A 289 26.58 7.88 9.26
N PHE A 290 27.79 7.78 9.81
CA PHE A 290 28.23 8.53 10.98
C PHE A 290 29.17 9.64 10.53
N TYR A 291 29.01 10.84 11.05
CA TYR A 291 29.79 12.02 10.68
C TYR A 291 30.39 12.66 11.93
N ARG A 292 31.63 13.15 11.80
CA ARG A 292 32.33 13.77 12.92
C ARG A 292 31.72 15.10 13.31
N ASP A 293 31.44 15.93 12.28
CA ASP A 293 30.90 17.28 12.43
C ASP A 293 29.51 17.34 11.77
N PRO A 294 28.57 18.15 12.31
CA PRO A 294 27.26 18.40 11.66
C PRO A 294 27.34 18.82 10.19
N ASN A 295 28.39 19.54 9.81
CA ASN A 295 28.58 20.07 8.45
C ASN A 295 29.31 19.10 7.51
N ASP A 296 29.87 18.02 8.01
CA ASP A 296 30.58 17.05 7.18
C ASP A 296 29.65 16.46 6.11
N MET A 297 30.17 16.37 4.87
CA MET A 297 29.47 15.76 3.73
C MET A 297 29.90 14.32 3.48
N VAL A 298 31.01 13.88 4.09
CA VAL A 298 31.56 12.54 3.93
C VAL A 298 31.45 11.80 5.26
N PRO A 299 30.84 10.61 5.30
CA PRO A 299 30.75 9.84 6.52
C PRO A 299 32.11 9.32 6.96
N LEU A 300 32.24 9.08 8.28
CA LEU A 300 33.39 8.40 8.86
C LEU A 300 33.58 7.03 8.21
N GLN A 301 34.81 6.69 7.86
CA GLN A 301 35.16 5.44 7.22
C GLN A 301 35.80 4.48 8.21
N GLY A 302 35.47 3.20 8.12
CA GLY A 302 35.99 2.17 8.97
C GLY A 302 35.74 0.78 8.43
N ARG A 303 36.19 -0.24 9.15
CA ARG A 303 35.88 -1.62 8.82
C ARG A 303 34.43 -1.90 9.20
N VAL A 304 33.61 -2.30 8.23
CA VAL A 304 32.21 -2.67 8.49
C VAL A 304 32.16 -3.93 9.37
N ILE A 305 31.35 -3.89 10.40
CA ILE A 305 31.12 -4.96 11.37
C ILE A 305 29.61 -5.13 11.60
N GLY A 306 29.18 -6.32 12.01
CA GLY A 306 27.74 -6.54 12.23
C GLY A 306 27.42 -7.98 12.59
N THR A 307 26.15 -8.26 12.82
CA THR A 307 25.64 -9.61 13.07
C THR A 307 25.66 -10.42 11.78
N PRO A 308 26.38 -11.57 11.74
CA PRO A 308 26.42 -12.41 10.54
C PRO A 308 25.08 -13.10 10.30
N GLY A 309 24.72 -13.28 9.05
CA GLY A 309 23.48 -13.89 8.59
C GLY A 309 22.55 -12.88 7.92
N SER A 310 21.79 -13.35 6.93
CA SER A 310 20.81 -12.53 6.20
C SER A 310 19.58 -13.38 5.85
N PHE A 311 18.46 -12.72 5.67
CA PHE A 311 17.24 -13.37 5.21
C PHE A 311 17.45 -13.97 3.82
N GLY A 312 17.08 -15.28 3.67
CA GLY A 312 17.21 -15.99 2.41
C GLY A 312 18.65 -16.28 1.97
N GLY A 313 19.67 -15.89 2.75
CA GLY A 313 21.09 -16.09 2.41
C GLY A 313 21.58 -15.21 1.24
N ASP A 314 20.78 -14.24 0.79
CA ASP A 314 21.15 -13.30 -0.26
C ASP A 314 22.18 -12.28 0.26
N LYS A 315 23.28 -12.12 -0.48
CA LYS A 315 24.34 -11.17 -0.14
C LYS A 315 23.88 -9.71 -0.17
N GLY A 316 22.86 -9.39 -0.98
CA GLY A 316 22.25 -8.06 -1.03
C GLY A 316 21.51 -7.64 0.25
N HIS A 317 21.36 -8.54 1.23
CA HIS A 317 20.68 -8.29 2.51
C HIS A 317 21.59 -8.44 3.73
N TRP A 318 22.90 -8.38 3.58
CA TRP A 318 23.86 -8.53 4.68
C TRP A 318 24.11 -7.20 5.38
N TYR A 319 24.64 -7.25 6.61
CA TYR A 319 24.96 -6.05 7.40
C TYR A 319 25.91 -5.06 6.68
N MET A 320 26.70 -5.55 5.69
CA MET A 320 27.54 -4.70 4.85
C MET A 320 26.73 -3.81 3.92
N SER A 321 25.53 -4.21 3.55
CA SER A 321 24.63 -3.41 2.71
C SER A 321 24.17 -2.11 3.39
N ALA A 322 24.26 -2.02 4.72
CA ALA A 322 23.99 -0.76 5.42
C ALA A 322 25.09 0.31 5.28
N PHE A 323 26.19 0.00 4.53
CA PHE A 323 27.36 0.87 4.35
C PHE A 323 27.94 0.80 2.93
N ASP A 324 27.18 0.32 1.94
CA ASP A 324 27.68 0.14 0.56
C ASP A 324 27.43 1.35 -0.35
N GLY A 325 26.67 2.34 0.12
CA GLY A 325 26.36 3.57 -0.60
C GLY A 325 25.18 3.41 -1.57
N ASP A 326 24.51 2.26 -1.59
CA ASP A 326 23.32 2.03 -2.40
C ASP A 326 22.05 2.05 -1.50
N PRO A 327 21.25 3.11 -1.52
CA PRO A 327 20.07 3.21 -0.67
C PRO A 327 18.97 2.19 -0.98
N TYR A 328 19.12 1.37 -2.03
CA TYR A 328 18.16 0.35 -2.45
C TYR A 328 18.58 -1.09 -2.08
N THR A 329 19.77 -1.28 -1.54
CA THR A 329 20.14 -2.47 -0.80
C THR A 329 19.77 -2.33 0.67
N SER A 330 19.68 -3.41 1.41
CA SER A 330 19.31 -3.36 2.83
C SER A 330 19.93 -4.49 3.62
N PHE A 331 20.17 -4.26 4.89
CA PHE A 331 20.39 -5.32 5.84
C PHE A 331 19.06 -5.88 6.33
N ASP A 332 18.85 -7.17 6.13
CA ASP A 332 17.72 -7.93 6.63
C ASP A 332 18.27 -9.13 7.40
N TYR A 333 18.32 -9.05 8.72
CA TYR A 333 18.80 -10.13 9.55
C TYR A 333 17.86 -11.33 9.48
N ASN A 334 18.40 -12.55 9.59
CA ASN A 334 17.62 -13.78 9.48
C ASN A 334 16.89 -14.19 10.78
N GLN A 335 17.07 -13.43 11.86
CA GLN A 335 16.36 -13.61 13.13
C GLN A 335 15.62 -12.31 13.48
N PRO A 336 14.49 -12.40 14.20
CA PRO A 336 13.73 -11.21 14.58
C PRO A 336 14.52 -10.26 15.49
N ASP A 337 15.41 -10.78 16.30
CA ASP A 337 16.10 -10.07 17.37
C ASP A 337 17.62 -10.14 17.24
N GLY A 338 18.31 -9.13 17.78
CA GLY A 338 19.76 -9.13 17.90
C GLY A 338 20.55 -8.71 16.67
N GLY A 339 19.85 -8.30 15.58
CA GLY A 339 20.50 -7.76 14.39
C GLY A 339 21.09 -6.37 14.63
N TRP A 340 22.32 -6.14 14.14
CA TRP A 340 22.96 -4.84 14.15
C TRP A 340 24.00 -4.72 13.01
N ALA A 341 24.22 -3.50 12.54
CA ALA A 341 25.23 -3.14 11.56
C ALA A 341 26.03 -1.92 12.04
N GLY A 342 27.33 -1.91 11.85
CA GLY A 342 28.19 -0.85 12.37
C GLY A 342 29.56 -0.77 11.73
N ILE A 343 30.42 0.10 12.27
CA ILE A 343 31.79 0.32 11.82
C ILE A 343 32.80 0.33 12.98
N ASP A 344 33.99 -0.21 12.74
CA ASP A 344 35.19 -0.07 13.59
C ASP A 344 36.10 0.98 12.95
N LEU A 345 36.20 2.14 13.55
CA LEU A 345 37.01 3.28 13.07
C LEU A 345 38.52 3.10 13.32
N GLY A 346 38.92 2.03 14.05
CA GLY A 346 40.31 1.81 14.41
C GLY A 346 40.84 2.73 15.51
N LYS A 347 40.21 3.86 15.75
CA LYS A 347 40.49 4.85 16.80
C LYS A 347 39.22 5.52 17.27
N SER A 348 39.27 6.12 18.46
CA SER A 348 38.12 6.89 18.98
C SER A 348 37.96 8.21 18.22
N VAL A 349 36.72 8.55 17.88
CA VAL A 349 36.34 9.76 17.12
C VAL A 349 35.02 10.28 17.66
N SER A 350 34.84 11.59 17.69
CA SER A 350 33.55 12.23 18.01
C SER A 350 32.52 11.99 16.89
N VAL A 351 31.24 11.98 17.26
CA VAL A 351 30.11 11.88 16.33
C VAL A 351 29.19 13.07 16.54
N GLY A 352 29.01 13.90 15.53
CA GLY A 352 28.14 15.07 15.57
C GLY A 352 26.86 14.94 14.73
N LYS A 353 26.84 13.96 13.80
CA LYS A 353 25.66 13.73 12.95
C LYS A 353 25.56 12.26 12.55
N ILE A 354 24.33 11.76 12.48
CA ILE A 354 23.97 10.45 11.93
C ILE A 354 23.00 10.68 10.78
N VAL A 355 23.21 9.99 9.67
CA VAL A 355 22.26 9.95 8.54
C VAL A 355 21.90 8.49 8.31
N PHE A 356 20.62 8.19 8.22
CA PHE A 356 20.18 6.83 7.97
C PHE A 356 19.05 6.78 6.94
N THR A 357 18.99 5.67 6.21
CA THR A 357 17.99 5.38 5.19
C THR A 357 17.21 4.14 5.61
N PRO A 358 15.88 4.22 5.75
CA PRO A 358 15.07 3.05 5.99
C PRO A 358 15.07 2.12 4.78
N ARG A 359 14.76 0.84 4.99
CA ARG A 359 14.50 -0.08 3.90
C ARG A 359 13.39 0.50 3.03
N ASN A 360 13.64 0.58 1.72
CA ASN A 360 12.73 1.21 0.79
C ASN A 360 12.72 0.48 -0.57
N ARG A 361 11.83 0.93 -1.46
CA ARG A 361 11.65 0.38 -2.78
C ARG A 361 11.30 1.47 -3.79
N VAL A 362 12.08 2.58 -3.75
CA VAL A 362 11.83 3.76 -4.59
C VAL A 362 10.50 4.46 -4.25
N ASN A 363 9.99 4.29 -3.03
CA ASN A 363 8.77 4.94 -2.56
C ASN A 363 8.99 6.35 -2.01
N PHE A 364 10.22 6.75 -1.68
CA PHE A 364 10.54 8.13 -1.31
C PHE A 364 10.78 9.03 -2.52
N ILE A 365 10.66 10.35 -2.33
CA ILE A 365 11.02 11.31 -3.37
C ILE A 365 12.51 11.23 -3.62
N ARG A 366 12.88 11.04 -4.89
CA ARG A 366 14.27 10.92 -5.34
C ARG A 366 14.67 12.11 -6.17
N GLN A 367 15.75 12.77 -5.78
CA GLN A 367 16.31 13.90 -6.52
C GLN A 367 16.68 13.49 -7.96
N GLY A 368 16.31 14.33 -8.92
CA GLY A 368 16.50 14.08 -10.34
C GLY A 368 15.35 13.38 -11.04
N ASP A 369 14.45 12.72 -10.32
CA ASP A 369 13.25 12.10 -10.90
C ASP A 369 12.19 13.15 -11.26
N LYS A 370 11.43 12.87 -12.32
CA LYS A 370 10.32 13.69 -12.78
C LYS A 370 9.01 13.19 -12.21
N TYR A 371 8.34 14.07 -11.48
CA TYR A 371 7.05 13.79 -10.84
C TYR A 371 5.94 14.69 -11.39
N GLU A 372 4.71 14.21 -11.32
CA GLU A 372 3.50 14.96 -11.61
C GLU A 372 2.45 14.65 -10.54
N LEU A 373 1.93 15.70 -9.91
CA LEU A 373 0.84 15.57 -8.95
C LEU A 373 -0.49 15.78 -9.65
N PHE A 374 -1.45 14.89 -9.36
CA PHE A 374 -2.81 14.98 -9.83
C PHE A 374 -3.76 15.13 -8.65
N TYR A 375 -4.87 15.80 -8.87
CA TYR A 375 -6.01 15.80 -7.97
C TYR A 375 -7.28 15.34 -8.68
N ALA A 376 -8.19 14.71 -7.94
CA ALA A 376 -9.46 14.27 -8.47
C ALA A 376 -10.40 15.46 -8.68
N GLY A 377 -10.77 15.73 -9.92
CA GLY A 377 -11.75 16.74 -10.33
C GLY A 377 -13.09 16.12 -10.75
N LYS A 378 -14.04 16.96 -11.15
CA LYS A 378 -15.39 16.53 -11.56
C LYS A 378 -15.42 15.59 -12.78
N GLY A 379 -14.40 15.62 -13.64
CA GLY A 379 -14.34 14.81 -14.87
C GLY A 379 -13.20 13.80 -14.90
N GLY A 380 -12.52 13.60 -13.79
CA GLY A 380 -11.33 12.73 -13.71
C GLY A 380 -10.14 13.43 -13.05
N TRP A 381 -8.95 12.94 -13.30
CA TRP A 381 -7.71 13.46 -12.73
C TRP A 381 -7.25 14.73 -13.45
N ILE A 382 -6.93 15.76 -12.70
CA ILE A 382 -6.43 17.06 -13.19
C ILE A 382 -5.00 17.23 -12.68
N SER A 383 -4.08 17.58 -13.58
CA SER A 383 -2.68 17.85 -13.22
C SER A 383 -2.55 19.14 -12.42
N ALA A 384 -1.92 19.06 -11.27
CA ALA A 384 -1.47 20.21 -10.49
C ALA A 384 -0.08 20.71 -10.91
N GLY A 385 0.56 20.02 -11.85
CA GLY A 385 1.84 20.38 -12.43
C GLY A 385 2.88 19.27 -12.36
N THR A 386 3.93 19.46 -13.15
CA THR A 386 5.06 18.54 -13.27
C THR A 386 6.32 19.21 -12.71
N THR A 387 7.12 18.45 -11.94
CA THR A 387 8.36 18.94 -11.30
C THR A 387 9.47 17.89 -11.42
N VAL A 388 10.70 18.32 -11.70
CA VAL A 388 11.89 17.50 -11.47
C VAL A 388 12.36 17.78 -10.04
N ALA A 389 12.45 16.74 -9.22
CA ALA A 389 12.81 16.89 -7.83
C ALA A 389 14.26 17.39 -7.68
N ASN A 390 14.44 18.47 -6.96
CA ASN A 390 15.74 19.03 -6.61
C ASN A 390 16.14 18.76 -5.14
N SER A 391 15.26 18.10 -4.41
CA SER A 391 15.42 17.67 -3.02
C SER A 391 14.66 16.37 -2.77
N ASP A 392 14.58 15.92 -1.51
CA ASP A 392 13.81 14.77 -1.04
C ASP A 392 12.32 15.06 -0.81
N SER A 393 11.83 16.20 -1.30
CA SER A 393 10.44 16.62 -1.18
C SER A 393 9.97 17.39 -2.42
N LEU A 394 8.65 17.40 -2.62
CA LEU A 394 7.99 18.16 -3.67
C LEU A 394 6.96 19.09 -3.05
N VAL A 395 6.76 20.26 -3.64
CA VAL A 395 5.76 21.22 -3.17
C VAL A 395 4.81 21.57 -4.30
N TYR A 396 3.51 21.49 -4.02
CA TYR A 396 2.44 21.85 -4.95
C TYR A 396 1.36 22.68 -4.26
N ASN A 397 0.57 23.40 -5.05
CA ASN A 397 -0.70 23.97 -4.63
C ASN A 397 -1.84 23.15 -5.24
N VAL A 398 -2.80 22.74 -4.42
CA VAL A 398 -3.93 21.92 -4.83
C VAL A 398 -5.23 22.42 -4.20
N PRO A 399 -6.40 22.09 -4.74
CA PRO A 399 -7.66 22.39 -4.07
C PRO A 399 -7.70 21.74 -2.68
N LYS A 400 -8.15 22.50 -1.68
CA LYS A 400 -8.20 22.04 -0.29
C LYS A 400 -9.07 20.80 -0.11
N GLY A 401 -8.52 19.79 0.58
CA GLY A 401 -9.18 18.50 0.83
C GLY A 401 -9.37 17.64 -0.42
N ALA A 402 -8.57 17.85 -1.46
CA ALA A 402 -8.61 17.04 -2.68
C ALA A 402 -8.04 15.64 -2.45
N LEU A 403 -8.59 14.66 -3.15
CA LEU A 403 -7.94 13.35 -3.31
C LEU A 403 -6.80 13.50 -4.32
N LEU A 404 -5.61 13.09 -3.95
CA LEU A 404 -4.35 13.29 -4.66
C LEU A 404 -3.78 11.98 -5.17
N TYR A 405 -2.96 12.08 -6.23
CA TYR A 405 -2.19 10.98 -6.79
C TYR A 405 -0.85 11.50 -7.31
N LEU A 406 0.26 10.98 -6.80
CA LEU A 406 1.60 11.34 -7.27
C LEU A 406 2.11 10.30 -8.26
N LYS A 407 2.43 10.72 -9.47
CA LYS A 407 3.04 9.90 -10.51
C LYS A 407 4.53 10.19 -10.63
N ASN A 408 5.36 9.14 -10.62
CA ASN A 408 6.78 9.25 -10.96
C ASN A 408 7.00 8.79 -12.41
N HIS A 409 7.34 9.73 -13.30
CA HIS A 409 7.60 9.47 -14.73
C HIS A 409 8.99 8.88 -15.00
N SER A 410 9.92 8.96 -14.04
CA SER A 410 11.29 8.47 -14.20
C SER A 410 11.44 7.01 -13.77
N GLY A 411 10.62 6.56 -12.84
CA GLY A 411 10.63 5.20 -12.34
C GLY A 411 9.77 5.07 -11.09
N GLY A 412 9.16 3.93 -10.95
CA GLY A 412 8.33 3.66 -9.80
C GLY A 412 6.99 3.08 -10.19
N VAL A 413 6.55 2.14 -9.39
CA VAL A 413 5.34 1.35 -9.63
C VAL A 413 4.35 1.46 -8.48
N ASP A 414 4.82 1.86 -7.32
CA ASP A 414 4.04 1.82 -6.08
C ASP A 414 3.44 3.20 -5.80
N GLU A 415 2.43 3.55 -6.59
CA GLU A 415 1.75 4.83 -6.54
C GLU A 415 0.32 4.60 -6.06
N ARG A 416 -0.11 5.34 -5.05
CA ARG A 416 -1.43 5.21 -4.43
C ARG A 416 -2.08 6.56 -4.23
N ILE A 417 -3.40 6.58 -4.20
CA ILE A 417 -4.18 7.77 -3.83
C ILE A 417 -3.96 8.14 -2.37
N PHE A 418 -3.97 9.42 -2.09
CA PHE A 418 -3.85 9.97 -0.74
C PHE A 418 -4.58 11.32 -0.62
N GLU A 419 -4.78 11.77 0.59
CA GLU A 419 -5.15 13.16 0.89
C GLU A 419 -4.05 13.81 1.75
N TYR A 420 -4.11 15.12 1.87
CA TYR A 420 -3.18 15.88 2.71
C TYR A 420 -3.95 16.43 3.91
N VAL A 421 -3.65 15.96 5.11
CA VAL A 421 -4.35 16.29 6.35
C VAL A 421 -3.34 16.72 7.39
N ASP A 422 -3.53 17.91 7.98
CA ASP A 422 -2.70 18.44 9.06
C ASP A 422 -1.17 18.41 8.79
N GLY A 423 -0.79 18.58 7.51
CA GLY A 423 0.62 18.58 7.11
C GLY A 423 1.18 17.22 6.69
N GLU A 424 0.37 16.17 6.67
CA GLU A 424 0.78 14.79 6.39
C GLU A 424 0.04 14.18 5.20
N GLN A 425 0.69 13.20 4.55
CA GLN A 425 0.08 12.37 3.50
C GLN A 425 -0.65 11.19 4.14
N VAL A 426 -1.97 11.12 3.98
CA VAL A 426 -2.81 10.02 4.43
C VAL A 426 -3.22 9.19 3.22
N PHE A 427 -2.68 7.97 3.12
CA PHE A 427 -2.94 7.06 2.01
C PHE A 427 -4.19 6.20 2.25
N TRP A 428 -4.87 5.88 1.16
CA TRP A 428 -6.11 5.11 1.16
C TRP A 428 -5.99 3.78 0.43
#